data_95459f75421f153fbd2d47da1c4f3d41
#
_entry.id   95459f75421f153fbd2d47da1c4f3d41
#
_cell.length_a   1.000
_cell.length_b   1.000
_cell.length_c   1.000
_cell.angle_alpha   90.00
_cell.angle_beta   90.00
_cell.angle_gamma   90.00
#
_symmetry.space_group_name_H-M   'P 1'
#
loop_
_entity.id
_entity.type
_entity.pdbx_description
1 polymer ?
#
loop_
_entity_poly.entity_id
_entity_poly.type
_entity_poly.pdbx_seq_one_letter_code
_entity_poly.pdbx_strand_id
1 'polypeptide(L)'
;KGLTSPTVTGRSEVRRLVLTASGGPFRGRGRADLAGVTAAQALSHPTWAMGPVVTVNSSTLVNKGLELIEAHLLFDVPADDIVVVVHPQSVVHSMVEFTDGATIAQASPPDMRLPIALGLTWPERPDLGGLVTPNSWAAPLSWDFEPLDEETFPAVSLARQAVRASATHPAVLNAANEQAVAAFLAGRLEWLDIVEVDASVVNEHEGLTDPDLEDVLSVERWARQRA
;
A
#
# COMPACT_ATOMS: atom_id res chain seq x y z
N LYS A 1 6.62 -15.35 -8.95
CA LYS A 1 7.23 -16.18 -10.04
C LYS A 1 7.80 -15.32 -11.16
N GLY A 2 7.10 -14.27 -11.63
CA GLY A 2 7.61 -13.39 -12.70
C GLY A 2 8.84 -12.56 -12.31
N LEU A 3 9.03 -12.27 -11.03
CA LEU A 3 10.14 -11.45 -10.52
C LEU A 3 11.44 -12.23 -10.33
N THR A 4 11.38 -13.56 -10.17
CA THR A 4 12.52 -14.41 -9.80
C THR A 4 13.01 -15.30 -10.93
N SER A 5 12.52 -15.11 -12.15
CA SER A 5 12.98 -15.91 -13.30
C SER A 5 14.42 -15.52 -13.64
N PRO A 6 15.39 -16.45 -13.58
CA PRO A 6 16.75 -16.15 -13.99
C PRO A 6 16.74 -15.78 -15.48
N THR A 7 17.28 -14.64 -15.82
CA THR A 7 17.44 -14.24 -17.22
C THR A 7 18.71 -14.82 -17.79
N VAL A 8 18.71 -15.14 -19.08
CA VAL A 8 19.91 -15.63 -19.79
C VAL A 8 21.05 -14.60 -19.73
N THR A 9 20.71 -13.32 -19.60
CA THR A 9 21.67 -12.20 -19.57
C THR A 9 22.09 -11.78 -18.17
N GLY A 10 21.48 -12.36 -17.10
CA GLY A 10 21.69 -11.93 -15.72
C GLY A 10 21.13 -10.55 -15.38
N ARG A 11 20.35 -9.94 -16.28
CA ARG A 11 19.67 -8.65 -16.05
C ARG A 11 18.22 -8.88 -15.71
N SER A 12 17.64 -8.04 -14.85
CA SER A 12 16.21 -8.06 -14.60
C SER A 12 15.44 -7.70 -15.87
N GLU A 13 14.43 -8.49 -16.22
CA GLU A 13 13.48 -8.18 -17.29
C GLU A 13 12.31 -7.34 -16.79
N VAL A 14 12.20 -7.16 -15.48
CA VAL A 14 11.17 -6.33 -14.86
C VAL A 14 11.52 -4.86 -15.07
N ARG A 15 10.60 -4.12 -15.67
CA ARG A 15 10.67 -2.68 -15.84
C ARG A 15 10.09 -1.95 -14.63
N ARG A 16 8.91 -2.39 -14.18
CA ARG A 16 8.24 -1.81 -13.01
C ARG A 16 7.22 -2.76 -12.38
N LEU A 17 6.89 -2.48 -11.14
CA LEU A 17 5.74 -3.06 -10.46
C LEU A 17 4.58 -2.08 -10.51
N VAL A 18 3.35 -2.61 -10.65
CA VAL A 18 2.12 -1.82 -10.54
C VAL A 18 1.28 -2.39 -9.42
N LEU A 19 1.06 -1.59 -8.38
CA LEU A 19 0.19 -1.91 -7.26
C LEU A 19 -1.17 -1.28 -7.50
N THR A 20 -2.23 -2.01 -7.21
CA THR A 20 -3.58 -1.48 -7.32
C THR A 20 -4.15 -1.11 -5.96
N ALA A 21 -4.89 -0.02 -5.90
CA ALA A 21 -5.66 0.40 -4.74
C ALA A 21 -7.15 0.43 -5.09
N SER A 22 -8.03 0.12 -4.14
CA SER A 22 -9.48 0.33 -4.34
C SER A 22 -9.86 1.81 -4.47
N GLY A 23 -8.97 2.70 -4.00
CA GLY A 23 -9.20 4.13 -3.86
C GLY A 23 -9.86 4.52 -2.54
N GLY A 24 -10.23 3.54 -1.71
CA GLY A 24 -10.86 3.79 -0.41
C GLY A 24 -12.26 4.44 -0.51
N PRO A 25 -12.85 4.85 0.62
CA PRO A 25 -14.20 5.43 0.67
C PRO A 25 -14.28 6.86 0.09
N PHE A 26 -13.15 7.50 -0.14
CA PHE A 26 -13.10 8.90 -0.58
C PHE A 26 -12.62 9.09 -2.03
N ARG A 27 -12.55 8.02 -2.81
CA ARG A 27 -12.22 8.09 -4.23
C ARG A 27 -13.09 9.11 -4.97
N GLY A 28 -12.44 9.98 -5.77
CA GLY A 28 -13.10 11.01 -6.55
C GLY A 28 -13.51 12.27 -5.77
N ARG A 29 -13.16 12.37 -4.48
CA ARG A 29 -13.33 13.60 -3.70
C ARG A 29 -12.06 14.43 -3.75
N GLY A 30 -12.22 15.75 -3.87
CA GLY A 30 -11.10 16.69 -3.72
C GLY A 30 -10.81 16.99 -2.24
N ARG A 31 -9.63 17.53 -1.96
CA ARG A 31 -9.17 17.85 -0.58
C ARG A 31 -10.19 18.70 0.20
N ALA A 32 -10.84 19.67 -0.46
CA ALA A 32 -11.84 20.52 0.19
C ALA A 32 -13.08 19.76 0.69
N ASP A 33 -13.45 18.67 0.02
CA ASP A 33 -14.60 17.83 0.37
C ASP A 33 -14.29 16.86 1.53
N LEU A 34 -13.03 16.81 1.95
CA LEU A 34 -12.54 15.92 3.01
C LEU A 34 -12.39 16.62 4.37
N ALA A 35 -12.65 17.92 4.43
CA ALA A 35 -12.70 18.66 5.70
C ALA A 35 -13.84 18.08 6.58
N GLY A 36 -13.52 17.81 7.85
CA GLY A 36 -14.49 17.30 8.82
C GLY A 36 -14.94 15.84 8.58
N VAL A 37 -14.16 15.06 7.83
CA VAL A 37 -14.39 13.61 7.68
C VAL A 37 -14.37 12.93 9.04
N THR A 38 -15.43 12.20 9.35
CA THR A 38 -15.59 11.49 10.63
C THR A 38 -14.95 10.09 10.59
N ALA A 39 -14.63 9.56 11.77
CA ALA A 39 -14.14 8.18 11.89
C ALA A 39 -15.12 7.16 11.26
N ALA A 40 -16.43 7.35 11.42
CA ALA A 40 -17.44 6.49 10.82
C ALA A 40 -17.39 6.47 9.29
N GLN A 41 -17.14 7.63 8.67
CA GLN A 41 -16.98 7.73 7.21
C GLN A 41 -15.68 7.07 6.75
N ALA A 42 -14.56 7.29 7.45
CA ALA A 42 -13.27 6.68 7.13
C ALA A 42 -13.28 5.15 7.30
N LEU A 43 -14.07 4.63 8.24
CA LEU A 43 -14.24 3.20 8.48
C LEU A 43 -15.21 2.50 7.50
N SER A 44 -15.87 3.25 6.62
CA SER A 44 -16.83 2.69 5.63
C SER A 44 -16.11 2.27 4.35
N HIS A 45 -15.32 1.16 4.42
CA HIS A 45 -14.62 0.66 3.23
C HIS A 45 -15.58 -0.01 2.25
N PRO A 46 -15.51 0.30 0.93
CA PRO A 46 -16.49 -0.20 -0.06
C PRO A 46 -16.39 -1.71 -0.34
N THR A 47 -15.23 -2.33 -0.14
CA THR A 47 -14.97 -3.71 -0.58
C THR A 47 -14.56 -4.65 0.56
N TRP A 48 -13.73 -4.19 1.50
CA TRP A 48 -13.08 -5.04 2.49
C TRP A 48 -13.61 -4.78 3.91
N ALA A 49 -13.85 -5.84 4.66
CA ALA A 49 -14.08 -5.79 6.11
C ALA A 49 -12.72 -6.02 6.82
N MET A 50 -12.14 -4.95 7.35
CA MET A 50 -10.80 -4.93 7.94
C MET A 50 -10.82 -4.32 9.35
N GLY A 51 -9.73 -4.48 10.09
CA GLY A 51 -9.54 -3.78 11.36
C GLY A 51 -9.51 -2.24 11.18
N PRO A 52 -9.81 -1.47 12.25
CA PRO A 52 -10.00 -0.02 12.15
C PRO A 52 -8.75 0.71 11.61
N VAL A 53 -7.55 0.34 12.06
CA VAL A 53 -6.30 0.97 11.61
C VAL A 53 -6.11 0.77 10.10
N VAL A 54 -6.21 -0.46 9.61
CA VAL A 54 -6.05 -0.78 8.17
C VAL A 54 -7.12 -0.07 7.34
N THR A 55 -8.35 0.03 7.85
CA THR A 55 -9.45 0.70 7.16
C THR A 55 -9.19 2.22 7.02
N VAL A 56 -8.72 2.88 8.09
CA VAL A 56 -8.31 4.29 8.02
C VAL A 56 -7.12 4.45 7.08
N ASN A 57 -6.10 3.58 7.16
CA ASN A 57 -4.95 3.60 6.25
C ASN A 57 -5.34 3.39 4.78
N SER A 58 -6.40 2.61 4.52
CA SER A 58 -6.97 2.50 3.18
C SER A 58 -7.64 3.81 2.74
N SER A 59 -8.31 4.52 3.66
CA SER A 59 -8.98 5.78 3.37
C SER A 59 -8.02 6.92 3.03
N THR A 60 -6.83 6.94 3.65
CA THR A 60 -5.76 7.92 3.44
C THR A 60 -4.76 7.51 2.36
N LEU A 61 -4.85 6.25 1.86
CA LEU A 61 -3.86 5.57 1.02
C LEU A 61 -2.48 5.36 1.67
N VAL A 62 -2.34 5.55 2.98
CA VAL A 62 -1.13 5.16 3.73
C VAL A 62 -0.90 3.65 3.58
N ASN A 63 -1.95 2.82 3.63
CA ASN A 63 -1.80 1.38 3.41
C ASN A 63 -1.08 1.08 2.08
N LYS A 64 -1.42 1.81 1.02
CA LYS A 64 -0.77 1.65 -0.28
C LYS A 64 0.66 2.19 -0.30
N GLY A 65 0.95 3.22 0.48
CA GLY A 65 2.31 3.68 0.72
C GLY A 65 3.17 2.62 1.43
N LEU A 66 2.63 1.96 2.45
CA LEU A 66 3.31 0.86 3.15
C LEU A 66 3.55 -0.34 2.21
N GLU A 67 2.58 -0.70 1.37
CA GLU A 67 2.76 -1.75 0.36
C GLU A 67 3.82 -1.39 -0.70
N LEU A 68 4.00 -0.11 -1.04
CA LEU A 68 5.10 0.34 -1.90
C LEU A 68 6.45 0.09 -1.21
N ILE A 69 6.57 0.44 0.07
CA ILE A 69 7.76 0.18 0.88
C ILE A 69 8.05 -1.32 0.94
N GLU A 70 7.03 -2.14 1.23
CA GLU A 70 7.15 -3.60 1.25
C GLU A 70 7.62 -4.16 -0.09
N ALA A 71 7.04 -3.71 -1.19
CA ALA A 71 7.41 -4.16 -2.52
C ALA A 71 8.87 -3.78 -2.86
N HIS A 72 9.31 -2.59 -2.46
CA HIS A 72 10.70 -2.18 -2.60
C HIS A 72 11.64 -3.11 -1.81
N LEU A 73 11.36 -3.33 -0.53
CA LEU A 73 12.22 -4.11 0.36
C LEU A 73 12.23 -5.61 0.02
N LEU A 74 11.07 -6.18 -0.36
CA LEU A 74 10.95 -7.61 -0.62
C LEU A 74 11.45 -8.03 -2.01
N PHE A 75 11.38 -7.14 -2.99
CA PHE A 75 11.67 -7.48 -4.39
C PHE A 75 12.87 -6.75 -4.96
N ASP A 76 13.50 -5.88 -4.18
CA ASP A 76 14.66 -5.07 -4.61
C ASP A 76 14.38 -4.26 -5.89
N VAL A 77 13.14 -3.74 -6.00
CA VAL A 77 12.73 -2.87 -7.09
C VAL A 77 12.81 -1.43 -6.62
N PRO A 78 13.47 -0.52 -7.36
CA PRO A 78 13.53 0.89 -6.99
C PRO A 78 12.14 1.46 -6.73
N ALA A 79 11.96 2.27 -5.68
CA ALA A 79 10.67 2.85 -5.34
C ALA A 79 10.06 3.68 -6.49
N ASP A 80 10.90 4.22 -7.38
CA ASP A 80 10.49 4.98 -8.57
C ASP A 80 9.90 4.10 -9.68
N ASP A 81 10.27 2.82 -9.67
CA ASP A 81 9.75 1.82 -10.59
C ASP A 81 8.54 1.07 -10.02
N ILE A 82 7.98 1.54 -8.89
CA ILE A 82 6.75 1.01 -8.31
C ILE A 82 5.64 2.05 -8.52
N VAL A 83 4.71 1.75 -9.41
CA VAL A 83 3.57 2.60 -9.75
C VAL A 83 2.34 2.18 -8.96
N VAL A 84 1.56 3.14 -8.49
CA VAL A 84 0.27 2.90 -7.85
C VAL A 84 -0.84 3.40 -8.77
N VAL A 85 -1.86 2.57 -9.00
CA VAL A 85 -3.07 2.93 -9.75
C VAL A 85 -4.31 2.60 -8.93
N VAL A 86 -5.38 3.33 -9.16
CA VAL A 86 -6.68 3.03 -8.56
C VAL A 86 -7.44 2.04 -9.45
N HIS A 87 -7.90 0.94 -8.84
CA HIS A 87 -8.69 -0.11 -9.47
C HIS A 87 -9.90 -0.43 -8.59
N PRO A 88 -11.04 0.22 -8.81
CA PRO A 88 -12.19 0.16 -7.90
C PRO A 88 -12.76 -1.24 -7.71
N GLN A 89 -12.72 -2.07 -8.75
CA GLN A 89 -13.28 -3.42 -8.71
C GLN A 89 -12.44 -4.38 -7.84
N SER A 90 -11.18 -4.01 -7.53
CA SER A 90 -10.26 -4.80 -6.68
C SER A 90 -10.13 -6.26 -7.12
N VAL A 91 -10.19 -6.54 -8.41
CA VAL A 91 -10.00 -7.87 -9.01
C VAL A 91 -8.56 -8.10 -9.44
N VAL A 92 -7.91 -7.08 -10.01
CA VAL A 92 -6.47 -7.09 -10.27
C VAL A 92 -5.77 -6.52 -9.05
N HIS A 93 -4.88 -7.29 -8.43
CA HIS A 93 -4.22 -6.92 -7.18
C HIS A 93 -2.82 -6.37 -7.37
N SER A 94 -2.11 -6.86 -8.40
CA SER A 94 -0.79 -6.36 -8.78
C SER A 94 -0.46 -6.73 -10.22
N MET A 95 0.46 -5.98 -10.82
CA MET A 95 0.97 -6.27 -12.16
C MET A 95 2.49 -6.14 -12.20
N VAL A 96 3.12 -6.91 -13.06
CA VAL A 96 4.54 -6.79 -13.40
C VAL A 96 4.64 -6.37 -14.86
N GLU A 97 5.21 -5.21 -15.12
CA GLU A 97 5.52 -4.73 -16.46
C GLU A 97 6.97 -5.08 -16.79
N PHE A 98 7.20 -5.64 -17.96
CA PHE A 98 8.51 -6.05 -18.44
C PHE A 98 9.11 -5.02 -19.40
N THR A 99 10.41 -5.16 -19.66
CA THR A 99 11.18 -4.24 -20.53
C THR A 99 10.74 -4.29 -21.98
N ASP A 100 10.12 -5.37 -22.43
CA ASP A 100 9.53 -5.50 -23.77
C ASP A 100 8.13 -4.87 -23.90
N GLY A 101 7.58 -4.34 -22.80
CA GLY A 101 6.26 -3.74 -22.73
C GLY A 101 5.12 -4.71 -22.38
N ALA A 102 5.40 -6.00 -22.22
CA ALA A 102 4.40 -6.95 -21.76
C ALA A 102 4.06 -6.71 -20.28
N THR A 103 2.81 -6.98 -19.92
CA THR A 103 2.35 -6.89 -18.53
C THR A 103 1.67 -8.18 -18.09
N ILE A 104 2.08 -8.72 -16.95
CA ILE A 104 1.41 -9.86 -16.31
C ILE A 104 0.67 -9.35 -15.07
N ALA A 105 -0.63 -9.60 -15.01
CA ALA A 105 -1.49 -9.23 -13.89
C ALA A 105 -1.86 -10.46 -13.04
N GLN A 106 -1.85 -10.29 -11.72
CA GLN A 106 -2.46 -11.23 -10.80
C GLN A 106 -3.91 -10.77 -10.58
N ALA A 107 -4.85 -11.56 -11.05
CA ALA A 107 -6.28 -11.28 -10.93
C ALA A 107 -6.98 -12.41 -10.18
N SER A 108 -7.80 -12.06 -9.21
CA SER A 108 -8.64 -12.96 -8.44
C SER A 108 -9.78 -12.18 -7.76
N PRO A 109 -10.86 -12.83 -7.34
CA PRO A 109 -11.82 -12.15 -6.48
C PRO A 109 -11.14 -11.63 -5.22
N PRO A 110 -11.67 -10.56 -4.59
CA PRO A 110 -11.12 -9.95 -3.38
C PRO A 110 -11.36 -10.86 -2.16
N ASP A 111 -10.56 -11.90 -2.02
CA ASP A 111 -10.67 -12.89 -0.95
C ASP A 111 -9.27 -13.24 -0.41
N MET A 112 -9.03 -12.89 0.86
CA MET A 112 -7.75 -13.12 1.54
C MET A 112 -7.39 -14.60 1.70
N ARG A 113 -8.33 -15.52 1.59
CA ARG A 113 -8.07 -16.96 1.65
C ARG A 113 -7.15 -17.42 0.52
N LEU A 114 -7.21 -16.76 -0.64
CA LEU A 114 -6.35 -17.08 -1.79
C LEU A 114 -4.86 -16.82 -1.51
N PRO A 115 -4.44 -15.59 -1.16
CA PRO A 115 -3.02 -15.32 -0.89
C PRO A 115 -2.52 -16.04 0.37
N ILE A 116 -3.36 -16.20 1.40
CA ILE A 116 -3.00 -16.94 2.62
C ILE A 116 -2.73 -18.41 2.28
N ALA A 117 -3.64 -19.07 1.56
CA ALA A 117 -3.45 -20.45 1.16
C ALA A 117 -2.20 -20.63 0.31
N LEU A 118 -1.98 -19.75 -0.69
CA LEU A 118 -0.77 -19.79 -1.51
C LEU A 118 0.50 -19.57 -0.69
N GLY A 119 0.48 -18.68 0.30
CA GLY A 119 1.62 -18.45 1.20
C GLY A 119 1.97 -19.67 2.03
N LEU A 120 0.96 -20.39 2.49
CA LEU A 120 1.13 -21.61 3.29
C LEU A 120 1.62 -22.82 2.47
N THR A 121 1.25 -22.88 1.19
CA THR A 121 1.54 -24.04 0.33
C THR A 121 2.54 -23.75 -0.79
N TRP A 122 3.17 -22.57 -0.76
CA TRP A 122 4.13 -22.19 -1.80
C TRP A 122 5.14 -23.30 -2.13
N PRO A 123 5.40 -23.62 -3.40
CA PRO A 123 4.96 -22.92 -4.63
C PRO A 123 3.66 -23.44 -5.24
N GLU A 124 2.94 -24.31 -4.57
CA GLU A 124 1.73 -24.95 -5.08
C GLU A 124 0.49 -24.09 -4.85
N ARG A 125 -0.52 -24.26 -5.71
CA ARG A 125 -1.85 -23.66 -5.55
C ARG A 125 -2.82 -24.75 -5.12
N PRO A 126 -3.26 -24.75 -3.83
CA PRO A 126 -4.18 -25.77 -3.35
C PRO A 126 -5.58 -25.58 -3.95
N ASP A 127 -6.30 -26.67 -4.13
CA ASP A 127 -7.74 -26.61 -4.35
C ASP A 127 -8.43 -26.21 -3.05
N LEU A 128 -9.15 -25.09 -3.08
CA LEU A 128 -9.89 -24.58 -1.92
C LEU A 128 -11.30 -25.14 -1.82
N GLY A 129 -11.65 -26.17 -2.60
CA GLY A 129 -12.91 -26.90 -2.47
C GLY A 129 -14.18 -26.04 -2.56
N GLY A 130 -14.17 -24.98 -3.36
CA GLY A 130 -15.28 -24.07 -3.52
C GLY A 130 -15.43 -23.02 -2.41
N LEU A 131 -14.48 -22.92 -1.47
CA LEU A 131 -14.46 -21.85 -0.45
C LEU A 131 -14.31 -20.45 -1.06
N VAL A 132 -13.68 -20.36 -2.22
CA VAL A 132 -13.53 -19.12 -2.98
C VAL A 132 -14.20 -19.29 -4.35
N THR A 133 -15.12 -18.40 -4.66
CA THR A 133 -15.78 -18.37 -5.97
C THR A 133 -14.82 -17.70 -6.98
N PRO A 134 -14.38 -18.38 -8.05
CA PRO A 134 -13.51 -17.77 -9.05
C PRO A 134 -14.24 -16.68 -9.84
N ASN A 135 -13.48 -15.85 -10.56
CA ASN A 135 -14.05 -14.87 -11.49
C ASN A 135 -14.94 -15.57 -12.52
N SER A 136 -16.11 -14.98 -12.78
CA SER A 136 -17.02 -15.45 -13.83
C SER A 136 -16.63 -14.86 -15.17
N TRP A 137 -16.58 -15.69 -16.21
CA TRP A 137 -16.33 -15.28 -17.60
C TRP A 137 -17.58 -15.39 -18.47
N ALA A 138 -18.76 -15.60 -17.84
CA ALA A 138 -20.01 -15.83 -18.54
C ALA A 138 -20.68 -14.56 -19.11
N ALA A 139 -20.20 -13.38 -18.73
CA ALA A 139 -20.69 -12.08 -19.17
C ALA A 139 -19.53 -11.13 -19.46
N PRO A 140 -19.75 -10.05 -20.25
CA PRO A 140 -18.75 -9.01 -20.44
C PRO A 140 -18.31 -8.42 -19.09
N LEU A 141 -17.00 -8.20 -18.94
CA LEU A 141 -16.38 -7.60 -17.75
C LEU A 141 -15.58 -6.36 -18.18
N SER A 142 -15.58 -5.33 -17.34
CA SER A 142 -14.70 -4.17 -17.47
C SER A 142 -13.87 -4.03 -16.19
N TRP A 143 -12.60 -3.79 -16.37
CA TRP A 143 -11.67 -3.47 -15.30
C TRP A 143 -11.07 -2.10 -15.56
N ASP A 144 -11.34 -1.17 -14.67
CA ASP A 144 -10.93 0.22 -14.82
C ASP A 144 -9.68 0.49 -13.98
N PHE A 145 -8.76 1.27 -14.56
CA PHE A 145 -7.54 1.72 -13.91
C PHE A 145 -7.46 3.24 -14.06
N GLU A 146 -7.39 3.93 -12.93
CA GLU A 146 -7.31 5.38 -12.85
C GLU A 146 -5.94 5.79 -12.29
N PRO A 147 -5.38 6.92 -12.72
CA PRO A 147 -4.20 7.47 -12.07
C PRO A 147 -4.51 7.84 -10.62
N LEU A 148 -3.49 7.74 -9.76
CA LEU A 148 -3.60 8.19 -8.38
C LEU A 148 -3.65 9.72 -8.33
N ASP A 149 -4.57 10.28 -7.56
CA ASP A 149 -4.60 11.70 -7.20
C ASP A 149 -3.65 11.93 -6.00
N GLU A 150 -2.38 12.19 -6.30
CA GLU A 150 -1.35 12.41 -5.27
C GLU A 150 -1.45 13.80 -4.60
N GLU A 151 -2.21 14.74 -5.17
CA GLU A 151 -2.47 16.03 -4.55
C GLU A 151 -3.45 15.89 -3.37
N THR A 152 -4.54 15.16 -3.58
CA THR A 152 -5.53 14.90 -2.54
C THR A 152 -5.05 13.83 -1.54
N PHE A 153 -4.31 12.81 -2.01
CA PHE A 153 -3.85 11.67 -1.23
C PHE A 153 -2.32 11.53 -1.29
N PRO A 154 -1.56 12.35 -0.55
CA PRO A 154 -0.10 12.42 -0.67
C PRO A 154 0.67 11.27 0.00
N ALA A 155 -0.02 10.31 0.63
CA ALA A 155 0.60 9.25 1.42
C ALA A 155 1.56 8.36 0.60
N VAL A 156 1.26 8.08 -0.68
CA VAL A 156 2.13 7.27 -1.54
C VAL A 156 3.41 8.03 -1.89
N SER A 157 3.30 9.32 -2.20
CA SER A 157 4.45 10.20 -2.41
C SER A 157 5.32 10.31 -1.17
N LEU A 158 4.72 10.43 0.03
CA LEU A 158 5.43 10.44 1.32
C LEU A 158 6.17 9.12 1.56
N ALA A 159 5.54 7.97 1.29
CA ALA A 159 6.18 6.66 1.41
C ALA A 159 7.39 6.53 0.48
N ARG A 160 7.28 7.01 -0.75
CA ARG A 160 8.39 7.06 -1.72
C ARG A 160 9.53 7.96 -1.24
N GLN A 161 9.20 9.11 -0.66
CA GLN A 161 10.17 10.00 -0.02
C GLN A 161 10.89 9.29 1.13
N ALA A 162 10.15 8.60 2.01
CA ALA A 162 10.71 7.87 3.14
C ALA A 162 11.74 6.80 2.70
N VAL A 163 11.40 5.99 1.67
CA VAL A 163 12.34 4.99 1.11
C VAL A 163 13.62 5.63 0.60
N ARG A 164 13.53 6.79 -0.06
CA ARG A 164 14.70 7.49 -0.61
C ARG A 164 15.56 8.16 0.45
N ALA A 165 14.98 8.54 1.58
CA ALA A 165 15.65 9.33 2.60
C ALA A 165 16.66 8.50 3.40
N SER A 166 16.27 7.35 3.95
CA SER A 166 17.20 6.41 4.62
C SER A 166 16.52 5.07 4.94
N ALA A 167 17.32 4.12 5.43
CA ALA A 167 16.83 2.80 5.83
C ALA A 167 15.85 2.82 7.03
N THR A 168 15.82 3.90 7.83
CA THR A 168 14.94 4.01 9.01
C THR A 168 13.69 4.88 8.80
N HIS A 169 13.63 5.74 7.78
CA HIS A 169 12.44 6.56 7.50
C HIS A 169 11.17 5.73 7.27
N PRO A 170 11.18 4.55 6.63
CA PRO A 170 9.99 3.70 6.53
C PRO A 170 9.41 3.28 7.88
N ALA A 171 10.26 2.92 8.86
CA ALA A 171 9.82 2.58 10.20
C ALA A 171 9.26 3.80 10.95
N VAL A 172 9.86 4.97 10.75
CA VAL A 172 9.39 6.25 11.31
C VAL A 172 8.00 6.59 10.76
N LEU A 173 7.80 6.49 9.44
CA LEU A 173 6.51 6.71 8.81
C LEU A 173 5.42 5.81 9.40
N ASN A 174 5.69 4.51 9.50
CA ASN A 174 4.72 3.57 10.05
C ASN A 174 4.39 3.88 11.52
N ALA A 175 5.40 4.14 12.35
CA ALA A 175 5.23 4.42 13.77
C ALA A 175 4.47 5.73 14.03
N ALA A 176 4.73 6.78 13.24
CA ALA A 176 3.99 8.04 13.29
C ALA A 176 2.52 7.83 12.91
N ASN A 177 2.28 7.15 11.78
CA ASN A 177 0.94 6.87 11.29
C ASN A 177 0.07 6.09 12.31
N GLU A 178 0.62 5.12 13.01
CA GLU A 178 -0.13 4.41 14.05
C GLU A 178 -0.65 5.36 15.14
N GLN A 179 0.15 6.37 15.54
CA GLN A 179 -0.26 7.36 16.53
C GLN A 179 -1.27 8.36 15.96
N ALA A 180 -1.05 8.85 14.74
CA ALA A 180 -1.96 9.76 14.05
C ALA A 180 -3.34 9.11 13.84
N VAL A 181 -3.39 7.85 13.39
CA VAL A 181 -4.64 7.09 13.25
C VAL A 181 -5.32 6.87 14.59
N ALA A 182 -4.57 6.54 15.64
CA ALA A 182 -5.15 6.39 16.99
C ALA A 182 -5.74 7.71 17.52
N ALA A 183 -5.07 8.84 17.27
CA ALA A 183 -5.57 10.17 17.61
C ALA A 183 -6.84 10.53 16.83
N PHE A 184 -6.88 10.25 15.53
CA PHE A 184 -8.07 10.45 14.69
C PHE A 184 -9.26 9.60 15.18
N LEU A 185 -9.07 8.32 15.43
CA LEU A 185 -10.12 7.43 15.92
C LEU A 185 -10.65 7.85 17.30
N ALA A 186 -9.81 8.50 18.12
CA ALA A 186 -10.18 9.08 19.40
C ALA A 186 -10.81 10.49 19.30
N GLY A 187 -10.98 11.04 18.09
CA GLY A 187 -11.55 12.37 17.86
C GLY A 187 -10.64 13.52 18.27
N ARG A 188 -9.32 13.30 18.36
CA ARG A 188 -8.31 14.29 18.76
C ARG A 188 -7.54 14.87 17.58
N LEU A 189 -7.68 14.30 16.39
CA LEU A 189 -7.03 14.71 15.15
C LEU A 189 -8.06 14.71 14.02
N GLU A 190 -7.95 15.61 13.07
CA GLU A 190 -8.74 15.62 11.84
C GLU A 190 -8.19 14.60 10.85
N TRP A 191 -9.03 14.10 9.94
CA TRP A 191 -8.61 13.10 8.93
C TRP A 191 -7.50 13.63 8.01
N LEU A 192 -7.60 14.89 7.59
CA LEU A 192 -6.61 15.53 6.72
C LEU A 192 -5.24 15.70 7.39
N ASP A 193 -5.22 15.77 8.72
CA ASP A 193 -3.98 16.00 9.49
C ASP A 193 -3.20 14.69 9.70
N ILE A 194 -3.78 13.51 9.44
CA ILE A 194 -3.08 12.22 9.62
C ILE A 194 -1.77 12.21 8.82
N VAL A 195 -1.84 12.42 7.51
CA VAL A 195 -0.66 12.37 6.63
C VAL A 195 0.25 13.59 6.85
N GLU A 196 -0.28 14.71 7.35
CA GLU A 196 0.49 15.89 7.70
C GLU A 196 1.38 15.64 8.95
N VAL A 197 0.83 14.97 9.97
CA VAL A 197 1.61 14.51 11.13
C VAL A 197 2.70 13.54 10.67
N ASP A 198 2.33 12.54 9.86
CA ASP A 198 3.28 11.58 9.32
C ASP A 198 4.44 12.29 8.58
N ALA A 199 4.12 13.24 7.72
CA ALA A 199 5.11 14.01 6.96
C ALA A 199 6.00 14.86 7.87
N SER A 200 5.43 15.48 8.92
CA SER A 200 6.20 16.27 9.88
C SER A 200 7.24 15.40 10.59
N VAL A 201 6.84 14.26 11.11
CA VAL A 201 7.74 13.35 11.85
C VAL A 201 8.80 12.74 10.93
N VAL A 202 8.43 12.36 9.70
CA VAL A 202 9.37 11.87 8.68
C VAL A 202 10.42 12.95 8.35
N ASN A 203 10.00 14.20 8.18
CA ASN A 203 10.92 15.30 7.84
C ASN A 203 11.84 15.73 8.99
N GLU A 204 11.48 15.48 10.26
CA GLU A 204 12.31 15.73 11.42
C GLU A 204 13.39 14.67 11.64
N HIS A 205 13.23 13.49 11.06
CA HIS A 205 14.15 12.38 11.25
C HIS A 205 15.43 12.57 10.43
N GLU A 206 16.58 12.44 11.09
CA GLU A 206 17.89 12.57 10.41
C GLU A 206 18.26 11.34 9.57
N GLY A 207 17.68 10.17 9.91
CA GLY A 207 17.89 8.92 9.20
C GLY A 207 19.18 8.18 9.56
N LEU A 208 19.16 6.85 9.36
CA LEU A 208 20.32 5.98 9.47
C LEU A 208 20.44 5.15 8.18
N THR A 209 21.67 4.91 7.73
CA THR A 209 21.95 4.19 6.49
C THR A 209 22.14 2.69 6.66
N ASP A 210 22.63 2.26 7.80
CA ASP A 210 22.90 0.84 8.12
C ASP A 210 22.46 0.56 9.57
N PRO A 211 21.13 0.61 9.86
CA PRO A 211 20.60 0.42 11.19
C PRO A 211 20.65 -1.06 11.61
N ASP A 212 20.96 -1.29 12.87
CA ASP A 212 20.67 -2.57 13.49
C ASP A 212 19.22 -2.62 14.04
N LEU A 213 18.83 -3.74 14.64
CA LEU A 213 17.47 -3.91 15.17
C LEU A 213 17.16 -2.91 16.30
N GLU A 214 18.12 -2.62 17.19
CA GLU A 214 17.90 -1.70 18.30
C GLU A 214 17.77 -0.26 17.80
N ASP A 215 18.50 0.10 16.77
CA ASP A 215 18.38 1.39 16.09
C ASP A 215 16.95 1.57 15.54
N VAL A 216 16.42 0.56 14.81
CA VAL A 216 15.05 0.60 14.28
C VAL A 216 14.02 0.72 15.40
N LEU A 217 14.14 -0.07 16.47
CA LEU A 217 13.24 0.01 17.62
C LEU A 217 13.34 1.35 18.35
N SER A 218 14.53 1.96 18.37
CA SER A 218 14.74 3.26 18.97
C SER A 218 14.07 4.38 18.18
N VAL A 219 14.23 4.39 16.86
CA VAL A 219 13.58 5.41 16.01
C VAL A 219 12.06 5.25 15.98
N GLU A 220 11.53 4.01 16.07
CA GLU A 220 10.08 3.79 16.24
C GLU A 220 9.56 4.40 17.54
N ARG A 221 10.25 4.16 18.67
CA ARG A 221 9.87 4.76 19.96
C ARG A 221 9.89 6.28 19.88
N TRP A 222 10.92 6.86 19.28
CA TRP A 222 11.03 8.30 19.05
C TRP A 222 9.86 8.83 18.20
N ALA A 223 9.59 8.19 17.05
CA ALA A 223 8.52 8.61 16.14
C ALA A 223 7.14 8.58 16.83
N ARG A 224 6.85 7.54 17.62
CA ARG A 224 5.61 7.43 18.39
C ARG A 224 5.44 8.52 19.46
N GLN A 225 6.54 9.03 20.02
CA GLN A 225 6.49 10.13 21.01
C GLN A 225 6.37 11.49 20.31
N ARG A 226 6.83 11.58 19.09
CA ARG A 226 6.87 12.81 18.33
C ARG A 226 5.55 13.09 17.61
N ALA A 227 4.86 12.06 17.14
CA ALA A 227 3.54 12.12 16.52
C ALA A 227 2.44 12.38 17.56
#